data_02ab68ae09b0a7b096fadbc44972e094
#
_entry.id   02ab68ae09b0a7b096fadbc44972e094
#
_cell.length_a   1.000
_cell.length_b   1.000
_cell.length_c   1.000
_cell.angle_alpha   90.00
_cell.angle_beta   90.00
_cell.angle_gamma   90.00
#
_symmetry.space_group_name_H-M   'P 1'
#
loop_
_entity.id
_entity.type
_entity.pdbx_description
1 polymer ?
#
loop_
_entity_poly.entity_id
_entity_poly.type
_entity_poly.pdbx_seq_one_letter_code
_entity_poly.pdbx_strand_id
1 'polypeptide(L)'
;MLIILKKIHIIKNRKEDEVAIMLIQFNFKNFRSFREEVTLDLSATKMTEFSERVVTIGSEKILPVAAIYGANASGKSNIYSAFEYMAEYVVDSFKYGDEEEKFEEYRPTPFLFDSTSADAESSFEVYFTIPGDKNERTYNYGFCVDQEGVTEEWLNSKAKTARKYSTVFYRGNSDNELDLSGLPKNSRDNIKIALEKQVLIASLGAKLKISKCKAIRDWFLINEFADFGDPVTNFFLSRRLPRGFVDDKNVQQKVVEYFASFDEHIKDFRVEKVPSDGESKEEKYKINALHKKIDSDEMAEIPLGAESAGTLKMFALYPELQEVLEKGSVFFIDELNAR
;
A
#
# COMPACT_ATOMS: atom_id res chain seq x y z
N MET A 1 -2.40 6.18 15.22
CA MET A 1 -1.01 5.84 14.83
C MET A 1 -1.06 5.28 13.43
N LEU A 2 -0.36 5.88 12.49
CA LEU A 2 -0.22 5.35 11.12
C LEU A 2 1.11 4.64 11.01
N ILE A 3 1.12 3.41 10.50
CA ILE A 3 2.33 2.62 10.26
C ILE A 3 2.40 2.28 8.77
N ILE A 4 3.58 2.43 8.20
CA ILE A 4 3.88 2.03 6.83
C ILE A 4 4.93 0.94 6.91
N LEU A 5 4.55 -0.26 6.46
CA LEU A 5 5.42 -1.42 6.44
C LEU A 5 5.87 -1.70 5.01
N LYS A 6 7.12 -2.08 4.88
CA LYS A 6 7.71 -2.58 3.64
C LYS A 6 8.39 -3.90 3.94
N LYS A 7 8.63 -4.69 2.91
CA LYS A 7 9.26 -6.00 3.05
C LYS A 7 10.53 -5.94 3.90
N ILE A 8 10.45 -6.47 5.10
CA ILE A 8 11.61 -6.74 5.94
C ILE A 8 12.16 -8.09 5.47
N HIS A 9 13.46 -8.17 5.28
CA HIS A 9 14.17 -9.41 4.94
C HIS A 9 14.15 -10.37 6.14
N ILE A 10 13.00 -11.02 6.40
CA ILE A 10 12.86 -12.04 7.47
C ILE A 10 13.29 -13.44 6.99
N ILE A 11 13.61 -13.61 5.70
CA ILE A 11 13.93 -14.93 5.15
C ILE A 11 15.39 -14.96 4.70
N LYS A 12 16.24 -15.60 5.50
CA LYS A 12 17.65 -15.91 5.21
C LYS A 12 17.89 -16.79 3.95
N ASN A 13 16.88 -17.13 3.16
CA ASN A 13 16.95 -18.13 2.08
C ASN A 13 16.31 -17.70 0.76
N ARG A 14 16.26 -16.38 0.39
CA ARG A 14 15.93 -16.02 -0.99
C ARG A 14 17.18 -15.68 -1.78
N LYS A 15 17.18 -16.08 -3.05
CA LYS A 15 18.24 -15.75 -4.03
C LYS A 15 18.45 -14.23 -4.05
N GLU A 16 19.69 -13.80 -4.03
CA GLU A 16 20.15 -12.39 -3.96
C GLU A 16 19.64 -11.47 -5.07
N ASP A 17 18.86 -11.98 -6.05
CA ASP A 17 18.50 -11.29 -7.29
C ASP A 17 17.07 -10.69 -7.32
N GLU A 18 16.26 -10.80 -6.28
CA GLU A 18 14.92 -10.20 -6.26
C GLU A 18 14.96 -8.77 -5.71
N VAL A 19 14.95 -7.78 -6.62
CA VAL A 19 14.77 -6.36 -6.28
C VAL A 19 13.45 -6.19 -5.54
N ALA A 20 13.50 -5.68 -4.31
CA ALA A 20 12.32 -5.45 -3.50
C ALA A 20 11.51 -4.28 -4.07
N ILE A 21 10.18 -4.36 -3.94
CA ILE A 21 9.30 -3.20 -4.12
C ILE A 21 9.55 -2.23 -2.99
N MET A 22 9.86 -0.98 -3.30
CA MET A 22 10.10 0.02 -2.25
C MET A 22 9.46 1.35 -2.61
N LEU A 23 8.68 1.88 -1.70
CA LEU A 23 8.35 3.31 -1.67
C LEU A 23 9.55 4.05 -1.07
N ILE A 24 10.08 5.04 -1.74
CA ILE A 24 11.18 5.87 -1.27
C ILE A 24 10.64 7.13 -0.62
N GLN A 25 9.74 7.82 -1.32
CA GLN A 25 9.15 9.06 -0.88
C GLN A 25 7.74 9.19 -1.44
N PHE A 26 6.86 9.82 -0.68
CA PHE A 26 5.51 10.22 -1.10
C PHE A 26 5.31 11.68 -0.75
N ASN A 27 4.92 12.48 -1.74
CA ASN A 27 4.58 13.88 -1.60
C ASN A 27 3.12 14.09 -1.99
N PHE A 28 2.43 14.97 -1.30
CA PHE A 28 1.11 15.44 -1.71
C PHE A 28 0.87 16.87 -1.22
N LYS A 29 -0.04 17.57 -1.90
CA LYS A 29 -0.38 18.97 -1.60
C LYS A 29 -1.87 19.21 -1.83
N ASN A 30 -2.43 20.15 -1.11
CA ASN A 30 -3.82 20.60 -1.23
C ASN A 30 -4.83 19.45 -1.16
N PHE A 31 -4.74 18.64 -0.11
CA PHE A 31 -5.62 17.50 0.09
C PHE A 31 -6.15 17.44 1.53
N ARG A 32 -7.46 17.45 1.70
CA ARG A 32 -8.17 17.40 2.99
C ARG A 32 -7.65 18.46 3.98
N SER A 33 -6.96 18.07 5.06
CA SER A 33 -6.42 18.98 6.08
C SER A 33 -5.05 19.57 5.75
N PHE A 34 -4.48 19.25 4.62
CA PHE A 34 -3.14 19.71 4.20
C PHE A 34 -3.24 20.69 3.04
N ARG A 35 -2.85 21.94 3.27
CA ARG A 35 -2.74 22.97 2.25
C ARG A 35 -1.39 22.92 1.55
N GLU A 36 -0.33 22.94 2.32
CA GLU A 36 1.04 22.93 1.84
C GLU A 36 1.48 21.52 1.48
N GLU A 37 2.60 21.41 0.77
CA GLU A 37 3.20 20.13 0.44
C GLU A 37 3.64 19.37 1.70
N VAL A 38 3.28 18.11 1.75
CA VAL A 38 3.69 17.15 2.77
C VAL A 38 4.57 16.11 2.13
N THR A 39 5.71 15.84 2.75
CA THR A 39 6.66 14.80 2.32
C THR A 39 6.75 13.71 3.35
N LEU A 40 6.45 12.49 2.95
CA LEU A 40 6.78 11.27 3.67
C LEU A 40 8.06 10.69 3.04
N ASP A 41 9.21 10.98 3.66
CA ASP A 41 10.52 10.50 3.23
C ASP A 41 10.93 9.27 4.02
N LEU A 42 11.18 8.18 3.31
CA LEU A 42 11.61 6.90 3.88
C LEU A 42 13.10 6.64 3.63
N SER A 43 13.85 7.64 3.15
CA SER A 43 15.30 7.56 3.01
C SER A 43 15.96 7.38 4.38
N ALA A 44 16.91 6.47 4.47
CA ALA A 44 17.66 6.26 5.71
C ALA A 44 18.56 7.46 6.00
N THR A 45 18.48 7.94 7.23
CA THR A 45 19.37 9.02 7.72
C THR A 45 20.79 8.50 7.91
N LYS A 46 21.70 9.37 8.35
CA LYS A 46 23.08 9.00 8.71
C LYS A 46 23.20 8.27 10.06
N MET A 47 22.07 7.92 10.69
CA MET A 47 22.07 7.14 11.93
C MET A 47 22.64 5.75 11.69
N THR A 48 23.45 5.27 12.63
CA THR A 48 24.10 3.96 12.56
C THR A 48 23.33 2.87 13.30
N GLU A 49 22.38 3.26 14.16
CA GLU A 49 21.51 2.34 14.88
C GLU A 49 20.59 1.62 13.89
N PHE A 50 20.47 0.30 14.05
CA PHE A 50 19.68 -0.58 13.17
C PHE A 50 20.07 -0.52 11.68
N SER A 51 21.33 -0.17 11.38
CA SER A 51 21.83 -0.09 10.00
C SER A 51 21.69 -1.41 9.21
N GLU A 52 21.68 -2.54 9.91
CA GLU A 52 21.42 -3.89 9.35
C GLU A 52 20.00 -4.08 8.82
N ARG A 53 19.07 -3.20 9.19
CA ARG A 53 17.68 -3.21 8.73
C ARG A 53 17.42 -2.28 7.55
N VAL A 54 18.39 -1.43 7.21
CA VAL A 54 18.30 -0.53 6.06
C VAL A 54 18.43 -1.33 4.77
N VAL A 55 17.46 -1.13 3.87
CA VAL A 55 17.46 -1.77 2.55
C VAL A 55 18.19 -0.88 1.56
N THR A 56 19.16 -1.44 0.84
CA THR A 56 19.90 -0.70 -0.19
C THR A 56 19.43 -1.17 -1.57
N ILE A 57 18.95 -0.25 -2.40
CA ILE A 57 18.57 -0.51 -3.79
C ILE A 57 19.21 0.56 -4.67
N GLY A 58 20.05 0.13 -5.57
CA GLY A 58 20.83 1.07 -6.37
C GLY A 58 21.72 1.97 -5.50
N SER A 59 21.48 3.27 -5.54
CA SER A 59 22.12 4.28 -4.70
C SER A 59 21.33 4.64 -3.45
N GLU A 60 20.08 4.17 -3.36
CA GLU A 60 19.15 4.59 -2.32
C GLU A 60 19.23 3.65 -1.11
N LYS A 61 19.26 4.26 0.08
CA LYS A 61 19.16 3.57 1.38
C LYS A 61 17.81 3.90 1.98
N ILE A 62 16.99 2.88 2.25
CA ILE A 62 15.57 3.04 2.53
C ILE A 62 15.20 2.34 3.82
N LEU A 63 14.41 3.02 4.65
CA LEU A 63 13.83 2.46 5.86
C LEU A 63 12.66 1.54 5.48
N PRO A 64 12.60 0.30 6.00
CA PRO A 64 11.52 -0.62 5.69
C PRO A 64 10.22 -0.32 6.44
N VAL A 65 10.28 0.51 7.49
CA VAL A 65 9.12 0.86 8.35
C VAL A 65 9.17 2.33 8.70
N ALA A 66 8.01 2.98 8.66
CA ALA A 66 7.80 4.30 9.23
C ALA A 66 6.58 4.26 10.14
N ALA A 67 6.66 4.94 11.29
CA ALA A 67 5.55 5.11 12.21
C ALA A 67 5.29 6.61 12.42
N ILE A 68 4.03 7.03 12.20
CA ILE A 68 3.62 8.43 12.30
C ILE A 68 2.78 8.60 13.55
N TYR A 69 3.23 9.45 14.46
CA TYR A 69 2.55 9.79 15.69
C TYR A 69 2.10 11.26 15.67
N GLY A 70 1.04 11.55 16.37
CA GLY A 70 0.53 12.91 16.54
C GLY A 70 -0.78 12.93 17.33
N ALA A 71 -1.21 14.11 17.74
CA ALA A 71 -2.49 14.31 18.41
C ALA A 71 -3.68 13.87 17.54
N ASN A 72 -4.85 13.66 18.16
CA ASN A 72 -6.08 13.46 17.40
C ASN A 72 -6.35 14.69 16.53
N ALA A 73 -6.92 14.47 15.35
CA ALA A 73 -7.17 15.51 14.35
C ALA A 73 -5.90 16.20 13.79
N SER A 74 -4.70 15.65 13.96
CA SER A 74 -3.46 16.20 13.38
C SER A 74 -3.22 15.84 11.90
N GLY A 75 -4.16 15.14 11.26
CA GLY A 75 -4.07 14.77 9.84
C GLY A 75 -3.40 13.43 9.55
N LYS A 76 -3.06 12.60 10.56
CA LYS A 76 -2.42 11.28 10.31
C LYS A 76 -3.17 10.42 9.31
N SER A 77 -4.47 10.24 9.50
CA SER A 77 -5.34 9.48 8.60
C SER A 77 -5.44 10.10 7.20
N ASN A 78 -5.23 11.42 7.08
CA ASN A 78 -5.24 12.08 5.78
C ASN A 78 -3.98 11.80 4.94
N ILE A 79 -2.86 11.39 5.58
CA ILE A 79 -1.68 10.89 4.85
C ILE A 79 -2.00 9.51 4.24
N TYR A 80 -2.64 8.63 5.01
CA TYR A 80 -3.18 7.35 4.53
C TYR A 80 -4.12 7.57 3.35
N SER A 81 -5.14 8.41 3.55
CA SER A 81 -6.15 8.70 2.53
C SER A 81 -5.57 9.36 1.27
N ALA A 82 -4.51 10.15 1.38
CA ALA A 82 -3.85 10.75 0.22
C ALA A 82 -3.14 9.71 -0.65
N PHE A 83 -2.48 8.73 -0.02
CA PHE A 83 -1.84 7.64 -0.76
C PHE A 83 -2.88 6.66 -1.35
N GLU A 84 -3.92 6.33 -0.59
CA GLU A 84 -5.05 5.51 -1.05
C GLU A 84 -5.74 6.15 -2.27
N TYR A 85 -6.07 7.46 -2.20
CA TYR A 85 -6.61 8.22 -3.31
C TYR A 85 -5.71 8.17 -4.55
N MET A 86 -4.40 8.40 -4.37
CA MET A 86 -3.45 8.30 -5.48
C MET A 86 -3.46 6.90 -6.12
N ALA A 87 -3.47 5.86 -5.29
CA ALA A 87 -3.45 4.48 -5.76
C ALA A 87 -4.72 4.13 -6.54
N GLU A 88 -5.89 4.47 -6.02
CA GLU A 88 -7.18 4.24 -6.68
C GLU A 88 -7.27 5.00 -8.01
N TYR A 89 -6.86 6.27 -8.03
CA TYR A 89 -6.89 7.06 -9.25
C TYR A 89 -6.00 6.49 -10.35
N VAL A 90 -4.79 6.04 -10.01
CA VAL A 90 -3.87 5.38 -10.95
C VAL A 90 -4.42 4.06 -11.46
N VAL A 91 -5.06 3.28 -10.61
CA VAL A 91 -5.59 1.97 -10.98
C VAL A 91 -6.83 2.10 -11.86
N ASP A 92 -7.73 3.02 -11.56
CA ASP A 92 -9.10 3.02 -12.08
C ASP A 92 -9.47 4.19 -12.97
N SER A 93 -8.66 5.24 -13.11
CA SER A 93 -9.03 6.45 -13.86
C SER A 93 -9.37 6.21 -15.33
N PHE A 94 -8.92 5.13 -15.94
CA PHE A 94 -9.33 4.76 -17.30
C PHE A 94 -10.85 4.52 -17.46
N LYS A 95 -11.58 4.37 -16.33
CA LYS A 95 -13.04 4.21 -16.30
C LYS A 95 -13.76 5.56 -16.22
N TYR A 96 -13.07 6.64 -15.87
CA TYR A 96 -13.70 7.94 -15.61
C TYR A 96 -14.07 8.70 -16.89
N GLY A 97 -13.39 8.41 -18.00
CA GLY A 97 -13.71 8.99 -19.30
C GLY A 97 -15.05 8.57 -19.86
N ASP A 98 -15.43 7.29 -19.66
CA ASP A 98 -16.68 6.75 -20.16
C ASP A 98 -17.91 7.13 -19.30
N GLU A 99 -17.71 7.56 -18.06
CA GLU A 99 -18.78 7.79 -17.07
C GLU A 99 -18.45 9.05 -16.24
N GLU A 100 -18.92 10.23 -16.66
CA GLU A 100 -18.72 11.50 -15.94
C GLU A 100 -19.16 11.42 -14.48
N GLU A 101 -20.27 10.71 -14.16
CA GLU A 101 -20.75 10.50 -12.79
C GLU A 101 -19.71 9.81 -11.91
N LYS A 102 -18.91 8.89 -12.45
CA LYS A 102 -17.83 8.24 -11.69
C LYS A 102 -16.72 9.20 -11.31
N PHE A 103 -16.37 10.14 -12.19
CA PHE A 103 -15.34 11.13 -11.85
C PHE A 103 -15.80 12.05 -10.72
N GLU A 104 -17.10 12.38 -10.64
CA GLU A 104 -17.62 13.18 -9.53
C GLU A 104 -17.39 12.54 -8.17
N GLU A 105 -17.49 11.22 -8.06
CA GLU A 105 -17.21 10.47 -6.84
C GLU A 105 -15.72 10.48 -6.48
N TYR A 106 -14.84 10.60 -7.48
CA TYR A 106 -13.38 10.55 -7.33
C TYR A 106 -12.68 11.91 -7.47
N ARG A 107 -13.43 13.02 -7.43
CA ARG A 107 -12.83 14.35 -7.36
C ARG A 107 -11.96 14.49 -6.11
N PRO A 108 -10.82 15.18 -6.19
CA PRO A 108 -10.01 15.40 -5.00
C PRO A 108 -10.80 16.24 -3.99
N THR A 109 -10.59 15.98 -2.70
CA THR A 109 -11.10 16.84 -1.63
C THR A 109 -9.98 17.83 -1.27
N PRO A 110 -9.99 19.07 -1.78
CA PRO A 110 -8.94 20.04 -1.51
C PRO A 110 -9.00 20.55 -0.07
N PHE A 111 -8.02 21.35 0.33
CA PHE A 111 -8.06 22.08 1.59
C PHE A 111 -9.12 23.20 1.51
N LEU A 112 -10.12 23.12 2.39
CA LEU A 112 -11.30 23.99 2.33
C LEU A 112 -11.27 25.17 3.34
N PHE A 113 -10.19 25.33 4.09
CA PHE A 113 -10.13 26.34 5.17
C PHE A 113 -9.54 27.68 4.74
N ASP A 114 -9.34 27.89 3.44
CA ASP A 114 -9.05 29.21 2.85
C ASP A 114 -9.84 29.43 1.55
N SER A 115 -9.80 30.66 1.02
CA SER A 115 -10.60 31.06 -0.14
C SER A 115 -9.98 30.69 -1.50
N THR A 116 -8.79 30.12 -1.52
CA THR A 116 -8.03 29.89 -2.77
C THR A 116 -7.75 28.41 -3.03
N SER A 117 -7.60 27.62 -1.98
CA SER A 117 -7.22 26.21 -2.11
C SER A 117 -8.35 25.33 -2.65
N ALA A 118 -9.61 25.74 -2.47
CA ALA A 118 -10.76 24.95 -2.94
C ALA A 118 -10.79 24.84 -4.48
N ASP A 119 -10.33 25.87 -5.19
CA ASP A 119 -10.29 25.91 -6.64
C ASP A 119 -8.90 25.55 -7.21
N ALA A 120 -7.93 25.28 -6.34
CA ALA A 120 -6.58 24.90 -6.74
C ALA A 120 -6.46 23.38 -6.91
N GLU A 121 -5.54 22.97 -7.77
CA GLU A 121 -5.24 21.56 -7.96
C GLU A 121 -4.66 20.89 -6.70
N SER A 122 -4.96 19.61 -6.55
CA SER A 122 -4.28 18.71 -5.63
C SER A 122 -3.16 17.98 -6.36
N SER A 123 -2.01 17.79 -5.73
CA SER A 123 -0.88 17.09 -6.34
C SER A 123 -0.47 15.86 -5.53
N PHE A 124 -0.05 14.81 -6.24
CA PHE A 124 0.41 13.54 -5.66
C PHE A 124 1.64 13.06 -6.41
N GLU A 125 2.69 12.68 -5.69
CA GLU A 125 3.94 12.25 -6.29
C GLU A 125 4.59 11.14 -5.45
N VAL A 126 5.14 10.12 -6.12
CA VAL A 126 5.89 9.03 -5.49
C VAL A 126 7.25 8.81 -6.13
N TYR A 127 8.23 8.45 -5.29
CA TYR A 127 9.49 7.87 -5.70
C TYR A 127 9.54 6.43 -5.24
N PHE A 128 9.82 5.51 -6.16
CA PHE A 128 9.71 4.08 -5.87
C PHE A 128 10.58 3.22 -6.79
N THR A 129 10.67 1.92 -6.46
CA THR A 129 11.32 0.91 -7.31
C THR A 129 10.32 -0.15 -7.75
N ILE A 130 10.55 -0.74 -8.92
CA ILE A 130 9.72 -1.81 -9.47
C ILE A 130 10.48 -3.13 -9.37
N PRO A 131 9.85 -4.22 -8.87
CA PRO A 131 10.50 -5.53 -8.76
C PRO A 131 10.88 -6.07 -10.12
N GLY A 132 12.03 -6.74 -10.17
CA GLY A 132 12.51 -7.39 -11.38
C GLY A 132 13.01 -6.41 -12.47
N ASP A 133 13.13 -5.11 -12.18
CA ASP A 133 13.78 -4.19 -13.12
C ASP A 133 15.30 -4.46 -13.15
N LYS A 134 15.76 -5.08 -14.22
CA LYS A 134 17.17 -5.46 -14.43
C LYS A 134 18.16 -4.28 -14.34
N ASN A 135 17.68 -3.06 -14.50
CA ASN A 135 18.51 -1.85 -14.41
C ASN A 135 18.42 -1.17 -13.03
N GLU A 136 17.74 -1.77 -12.07
CA GLU A 136 17.53 -1.23 -10.72
C GLU A 136 17.15 0.27 -10.75
N ARG A 137 16.12 0.59 -11.56
CA ARG A 137 15.68 1.99 -11.72
C ARG A 137 14.92 2.46 -10.52
N THR A 138 15.14 3.72 -10.19
CA THR A 138 14.22 4.52 -9.39
C THR A 138 13.26 5.22 -10.33
N TYR A 139 11.97 5.17 -10.01
CA TYR A 139 10.91 5.85 -10.73
C TYR A 139 10.40 7.03 -9.91
N ASN A 140 10.06 8.11 -10.61
CA ASN A 140 9.33 9.24 -10.08
C ASN A 140 8.05 9.38 -10.91
N TYR A 141 6.92 9.20 -10.27
CA TYR A 141 5.61 9.29 -10.90
C TYR A 141 4.71 10.22 -10.09
N GLY A 142 3.97 11.08 -10.77
CA GLY A 142 3.00 11.94 -10.11
C GLY A 142 1.98 12.52 -11.08
N PHE A 143 0.97 13.16 -10.50
CA PHE A 143 -0.05 13.90 -11.23
C PHE A 143 -0.63 15.03 -10.37
N CYS A 144 -1.17 16.03 -11.05
CA CYS A 144 -2.00 17.07 -10.49
C CYS A 144 -3.44 16.89 -11.01
N VAL A 145 -4.42 17.15 -10.15
CA VAL A 145 -5.84 17.01 -10.49
C VAL A 145 -6.66 18.10 -9.81
N ASP A 146 -7.58 18.71 -10.56
CA ASP A 146 -8.55 19.68 -10.07
C ASP A 146 -9.99 19.12 -10.12
N GLN A 147 -10.99 19.98 -9.97
CA GLN A 147 -12.40 19.60 -10.04
C GLN A 147 -12.88 19.19 -11.43
N GLU A 148 -12.10 19.44 -12.48
CA GLU A 148 -12.42 19.11 -13.86
C GLU A 148 -11.64 17.90 -14.39
N GLY A 149 -10.51 17.56 -13.78
CA GLY A 149 -9.67 16.42 -14.18
C GLY A 149 -8.18 16.63 -13.97
N VAL A 150 -7.39 15.88 -14.71
CA VAL A 150 -5.91 15.87 -14.63
C VAL A 150 -5.37 17.11 -15.32
N THR A 151 -4.61 17.91 -14.57
CA THR A 151 -3.93 19.13 -15.08
C THR A 151 -2.49 18.85 -15.48
N GLU A 152 -1.83 17.90 -14.77
CA GLU A 152 -0.45 17.52 -15.07
C GLU A 152 -0.24 16.02 -14.74
N GLU A 153 0.60 15.31 -15.52
CA GLU A 153 1.02 13.95 -15.23
C GLU A 153 2.44 13.71 -15.75
N TRP A 154 3.26 13.06 -14.93
CA TRP A 154 4.64 12.74 -15.32
C TRP A 154 5.07 11.35 -14.88
N LEU A 155 5.92 10.73 -15.68
CA LEU A 155 6.71 9.57 -15.32
C LEU A 155 8.16 9.79 -15.71
N ASN A 156 9.04 9.75 -14.74
CA ASN A 156 10.48 9.81 -14.91
C ASN A 156 11.13 8.52 -14.40
N SER A 157 12.28 8.16 -14.95
CA SER A 157 13.06 7.02 -14.46
C SER A 157 14.55 7.32 -14.45
N LYS A 158 15.25 6.79 -13.45
CA LYS A 158 16.70 6.92 -13.29
C LYS A 158 17.31 5.54 -13.08
N ALA A 159 18.15 5.07 -14.01
CA ALA A 159 18.90 3.83 -13.82
C ALA A 159 19.96 4.00 -12.71
N LYS A 160 20.36 2.91 -12.04
CA LYS A 160 21.36 2.89 -10.97
C LYS A 160 22.63 3.66 -11.32
N THR A 161 23.10 3.56 -12.56
CA THR A 161 24.31 4.21 -13.07
C THR A 161 24.11 5.64 -13.57
N ALA A 162 22.84 6.08 -13.70
CA ALA A 162 22.49 7.40 -14.22
C ALA A 162 22.56 8.47 -13.11
N ARG A 163 22.97 9.68 -13.47
CA ARG A 163 23.01 10.82 -12.55
C ARG A 163 21.70 11.63 -12.52
N LYS A 164 20.90 11.53 -13.59
CA LYS A 164 19.67 12.32 -13.76
C LYS A 164 18.51 11.40 -14.15
N TYR A 165 17.32 11.83 -13.81
CA TYR A 165 16.09 11.25 -14.33
C TYR A 165 15.92 11.54 -15.81
N SER A 166 15.32 10.60 -16.53
CA SER A 166 14.88 10.75 -17.92
C SER A 166 13.38 10.62 -17.97
N THR A 167 12.72 11.54 -18.68
CA THR A 167 11.28 11.53 -18.86
C THR A 167 10.86 10.33 -19.72
N VAL A 168 9.86 9.61 -19.25
CA VAL A 168 9.20 8.52 -19.98
C VAL A 168 7.97 9.06 -20.69
N PHE A 169 7.15 9.83 -19.97
CA PHE A 169 6.09 10.64 -20.52
C PHE A 169 5.82 11.85 -19.62
N TYR A 170 5.24 12.88 -20.22
CA TYR A 170 4.77 14.08 -19.56
C TYR A 170 3.50 14.59 -20.24
N ARG A 171 2.54 15.06 -19.46
CA ARG A 171 1.33 15.75 -19.87
C ARG A 171 1.20 17.02 -19.05
N GLY A 172 1.10 18.17 -19.68
CA GLY A 172 0.75 19.44 -19.06
C GLY A 172 -0.70 19.83 -19.36
N ASN A 173 -1.04 21.04 -18.96
CA ASN A 173 -2.41 21.57 -19.03
C ASN A 173 -2.84 21.97 -20.45
N SER A 174 -1.91 21.98 -21.41
CA SER A 174 -2.19 22.34 -22.82
C SER A 174 -1.86 21.16 -23.74
N ASP A 175 -2.58 21.05 -24.86
CA ASP A 175 -2.37 20.01 -25.87
C ASP A 175 -0.95 19.97 -26.43
N ASN A 176 -0.24 21.10 -26.38
CA ASN A 176 1.15 21.21 -26.83
C ASN A 176 2.17 20.67 -25.81
N GLU A 177 1.75 20.35 -24.60
CA GLU A 177 2.60 19.87 -23.51
C GLU A 177 2.50 18.36 -23.30
N LEU A 178 2.31 17.62 -24.38
CA LEU A 178 2.25 16.16 -24.34
C LEU A 178 3.52 15.51 -24.90
N ASP A 179 4.38 14.99 -24.03
CA ASP A 179 5.56 14.19 -24.41
C ASP A 179 5.34 12.71 -24.10
N LEU A 180 5.25 11.89 -25.12
CA LEU A 180 5.16 10.43 -25.04
C LEU A 180 6.43 9.73 -25.55
N SER A 181 7.53 10.48 -25.71
CA SER A 181 8.74 10.01 -26.41
C SER A 181 9.37 8.74 -25.82
N GLY A 182 9.23 8.52 -24.51
CA GLY A 182 9.71 7.33 -23.83
C GLY A 182 8.80 6.10 -23.93
N LEU A 183 7.61 6.23 -24.54
CA LEU A 183 6.70 5.11 -24.82
C LEU A 183 6.91 4.54 -26.23
N PRO A 184 6.50 3.27 -26.51
CA PRO A 184 6.60 2.67 -27.84
C PRO A 184 5.87 3.50 -28.90
N LYS A 185 6.49 3.73 -30.05
CA LYS A 185 5.97 4.59 -31.12
C LYS A 185 4.55 4.22 -31.57
N ASN A 186 4.29 2.92 -31.74
CA ASN A 186 2.98 2.39 -32.16
C ASN A 186 1.86 2.58 -31.13
N SER A 187 2.18 2.90 -29.88
CA SER A 187 1.19 3.10 -28.81
C SER A 187 0.84 4.57 -28.58
N ARG A 188 1.67 5.52 -29.05
CA ARG A 188 1.52 6.95 -28.78
C ARG A 188 0.26 7.52 -29.41
N ASP A 189 -0.07 7.13 -30.63
CA ASP A 189 -1.26 7.64 -31.32
C ASP A 189 -2.54 7.12 -30.66
N ASN A 190 -2.55 5.88 -30.20
CA ASN A 190 -3.68 5.32 -29.44
C ASN A 190 -3.93 6.08 -28.12
N ILE A 191 -2.85 6.46 -27.40
CA ILE A 191 -2.99 7.29 -26.19
C ILE A 191 -3.57 8.65 -26.57
N LYS A 192 -3.02 9.34 -27.58
CA LYS A 192 -3.50 10.67 -28.00
C LYS A 192 -4.99 10.69 -28.38
N ILE A 193 -5.48 9.63 -29.02
CA ILE A 193 -6.88 9.53 -29.45
C ILE A 193 -7.82 9.26 -28.26
N ALA A 194 -7.37 8.45 -27.28
CA ALA A 194 -8.23 7.95 -26.21
C ALA A 194 -7.99 8.65 -24.85
N LEU A 195 -7.08 9.63 -24.79
CA LEU A 195 -6.76 10.33 -23.55
C LEU A 195 -7.78 11.43 -23.29
N GLU A 196 -8.58 11.26 -22.28
CA GLU A 196 -9.55 12.23 -21.78
C GLU A 196 -9.00 13.02 -20.59
N LYS A 197 -9.68 14.11 -20.24
CA LYS A 197 -9.24 15.03 -19.20
C LYS A 197 -9.10 14.33 -17.83
N GLN A 198 -10.03 13.45 -17.51
CA GLN A 198 -10.09 12.72 -16.22
C GLN A 198 -9.17 11.51 -16.15
N VAL A 199 -8.58 11.08 -17.28
CA VAL A 199 -7.88 9.81 -17.42
C VAL A 199 -6.37 10.01 -17.36
N LEU A 200 -5.68 9.23 -16.53
CA LEU A 200 -4.21 9.20 -16.47
C LEU A 200 -3.62 8.37 -17.62
N ILE A 201 -2.51 8.86 -18.18
CA ILE A 201 -1.70 8.12 -19.18
C ILE A 201 -1.27 6.76 -18.62
N ALA A 202 -0.89 6.69 -17.34
CA ALA A 202 -0.50 5.44 -16.69
C ALA A 202 -1.64 4.43 -16.70
N SER A 203 -2.87 4.84 -16.35
CA SER A 203 -4.06 4.01 -16.31
C SER A 203 -4.48 3.54 -17.69
N LEU A 204 -4.66 4.46 -18.62
CA LEU A 204 -5.00 4.19 -20.02
C LEU A 204 -3.95 3.32 -20.71
N GLY A 205 -2.67 3.67 -20.56
CA GLY A 205 -1.57 2.92 -21.15
C GLY A 205 -1.47 1.49 -20.62
N ALA A 206 -1.80 1.27 -19.34
CA ALA A 206 -1.91 -0.08 -18.78
C ALA A 206 -3.06 -0.88 -19.41
N LYS A 207 -4.22 -0.24 -19.63
CA LYS A 207 -5.36 -0.82 -20.36
C LYS A 207 -4.97 -1.19 -21.79
N LEU A 208 -4.16 -0.35 -22.45
CA LEU A 208 -3.60 -0.60 -23.78
C LEU A 208 -2.40 -1.58 -23.77
N LYS A 209 -2.09 -2.21 -22.64
CA LYS A 209 -1.00 -3.19 -22.44
C LYS A 209 0.40 -2.63 -22.72
N ILE A 210 0.60 -1.33 -22.52
CA ILE A 210 1.94 -0.71 -22.60
C ILE A 210 2.72 -1.10 -21.34
N SER A 211 3.82 -1.82 -21.50
CA SER A 211 4.54 -2.46 -20.40
C SER A 211 4.97 -1.50 -19.29
N LYS A 212 5.44 -0.29 -19.62
CA LYS A 212 5.83 0.71 -18.64
C LYS A 212 4.64 1.22 -17.82
N CYS A 213 3.53 1.56 -18.48
CA CYS A 213 2.30 2.00 -17.83
C CYS A 213 1.70 0.88 -16.97
N LYS A 214 1.69 -0.36 -17.50
CA LYS A 214 1.25 -1.53 -16.74
C LYS A 214 2.08 -1.75 -15.49
N ALA A 215 3.40 -1.61 -15.56
CA ALA A 215 4.28 -1.78 -14.40
C ALA A 215 4.00 -0.74 -13.30
N ILE A 216 3.69 0.52 -13.67
CA ILE A 216 3.29 1.56 -12.73
C ILE A 216 1.94 1.20 -12.07
N ARG A 217 0.91 0.92 -12.86
CA ARG A 217 -0.40 0.56 -12.34
C ARG A 217 -0.36 -0.68 -11.45
N ASP A 218 0.37 -1.72 -11.86
CA ASP A 218 0.51 -2.96 -11.09
C ASP A 218 1.23 -2.70 -9.75
N TRP A 219 2.18 -1.75 -9.72
CA TRP A 219 2.84 -1.32 -8.48
C TRP A 219 1.85 -0.71 -7.48
N PHE A 220 0.91 0.13 -7.93
CA PHE A 220 -0.14 0.67 -7.06
C PHE A 220 -1.15 -0.40 -6.65
N LEU A 221 -1.52 -1.29 -7.57
CA LEU A 221 -2.55 -2.31 -7.36
C LEU A 221 -2.21 -3.33 -6.27
N ILE A 222 -0.92 -3.59 -6.04
CA ILE A 222 -0.48 -4.60 -5.06
C ILE A 222 -0.27 -4.04 -3.65
N ASN A 223 -0.40 -2.72 -3.45
CA ASN A 223 -0.28 -2.13 -2.13
C ASN A 223 -1.50 -2.45 -1.28
N GLU A 224 -1.29 -2.67 0.01
CA GLU A 224 -2.35 -3.06 0.94
C GLU A 224 -2.67 -1.89 1.88
N PHE A 225 -3.94 -1.82 2.28
CA PHE A 225 -4.48 -0.78 3.13
C PHE A 225 -5.31 -1.38 4.25
N ALA A 226 -5.09 -0.94 5.49
CA ALA A 226 -5.88 -1.36 6.64
C ALA A 226 -6.17 -0.16 7.55
N ASP A 227 -7.42 0.29 7.54
CA ASP A 227 -7.92 1.30 8.46
C ASP A 227 -8.73 0.63 9.58
N PHE A 228 -8.11 0.46 10.75
CA PHE A 228 -8.81 -0.07 11.93
C PHE A 228 -9.72 0.95 12.61
N GLY A 229 -9.67 2.22 12.21
CA GLY A 229 -10.59 3.26 12.64
C GLY A 229 -11.94 3.20 11.92
N ASP A 230 -11.97 2.64 10.69
CA ASP A 230 -13.23 2.40 9.97
C ASP A 230 -13.94 1.14 10.49
N PRO A 231 -15.18 1.25 11.02
CA PRO A 231 -15.91 0.09 11.55
C PRO A 231 -16.18 -1.01 10.53
N VAL A 232 -16.38 -0.65 9.26
CA VAL A 232 -16.68 -1.60 8.18
C VAL A 232 -15.44 -2.39 7.83
N THR A 233 -14.32 -1.72 7.59
CA THR A 233 -13.02 -2.34 7.34
C THR A 233 -12.61 -3.23 8.51
N ASN A 234 -12.70 -2.73 9.74
CA ASN A 234 -12.39 -3.50 10.95
C ASN A 234 -13.26 -4.76 11.08
N PHE A 235 -14.56 -4.66 10.75
CA PHE A 235 -15.46 -5.81 10.74
C PHE A 235 -15.02 -6.92 9.77
N PHE A 236 -14.60 -6.54 8.56
CA PHE A 236 -14.12 -7.52 7.57
C PHE A 236 -12.74 -8.08 7.95
N LEU A 237 -11.80 -7.24 8.32
CA LEU A 237 -10.45 -7.67 8.74
C LEU A 237 -10.52 -8.66 9.91
N SER A 238 -11.33 -8.37 10.93
CA SER A 238 -11.44 -9.23 12.13
C SER A 238 -11.99 -10.64 11.86
N ARG A 239 -12.53 -10.90 10.67
CA ARG A 239 -13.06 -12.21 10.26
C ARG A 239 -12.16 -12.98 9.31
N ARG A 240 -11.11 -12.35 8.82
CA ARG A 240 -10.17 -13.00 7.91
C ARG A 240 -9.24 -13.93 8.70
N LEU A 241 -9.01 -15.11 8.16
CA LEU A 241 -8.04 -16.06 8.66
C LEU A 241 -6.81 -16.06 7.75
N PRO A 242 -5.62 -16.28 8.30
CA PRO A 242 -4.42 -16.49 7.51
C PRO A 242 -4.65 -17.59 6.47
N ARG A 243 -4.15 -17.39 5.25
CA ARG A 243 -4.30 -18.36 4.16
C ARG A 243 -3.66 -19.69 4.57
N GLY A 244 -4.44 -20.77 4.52
CA GLY A 244 -4.02 -22.10 4.95
C GLY A 244 -4.03 -22.33 6.46
N PHE A 245 -4.43 -21.35 7.28
CA PHE A 245 -4.39 -21.48 8.75
C PHE A 245 -5.22 -22.65 9.28
N VAL A 246 -6.30 -22.98 8.62
CA VAL A 246 -7.22 -24.04 9.05
C VAL A 246 -6.64 -25.44 8.82
N ASP A 247 -5.93 -25.64 7.71
CA ASP A 247 -5.52 -26.96 7.23
C ASP A 247 -4.01 -27.21 7.36
N ASP A 248 -3.18 -26.17 7.52
CA ASP A 248 -1.73 -26.28 7.51
C ASP A 248 -1.11 -25.89 8.87
N LYS A 249 -0.57 -26.88 9.56
CA LYS A 249 0.14 -26.68 10.83
C LYS A 249 1.37 -25.79 10.71
N ASN A 250 2.04 -25.74 9.55
CA ASN A 250 3.17 -24.82 9.35
C ASN A 250 2.71 -23.36 9.32
N VAL A 251 1.52 -23.08 8.76
CA VAL A 251 0.92 -21.74 8.81
C VAL A 251 0.57 -21.37 10.24
N GLN A 252 -0.05 -22.29 11.02
CA GLN A 252 -0.33 -22.07 12.44
C GLN A 252 0.95 -21.76 13.22
N GLN A 253 2.03 -22.50 12.97
CA GLN A 253 3.32 -22.29 13.62
C GLN A 253 3.91 -20.91 13.27
N LYS A 254 3.82 -20.44 12.03
CA LYS A 254 4.24 -19.09 11.63
C LYS A 254 3.43 -18.01 12.34
N VAL A 255 2.14 -18.23 12.55
CA VAL A 255 1.30 -17.32 13.35
C VAL A 255 1.76 -17.29 14.80
N VAL A 256 2.09 -18.43 15.40
CA VAL A 256 2.66 -18.50 16.75
C VAL A 256 3.98 -17.72 16.83
N GLU A 257 4.88 -17.92 15.87
CA GLU A 257 6.16 -17.20 15.79
C GLU A 257 5.97 -15.69 15.67
N TYR A 258 4.96 -15.25 14.90
CA TYR A 258 4.57 -13.84 14.80
C TYR A 258 4.09 -13.32 16.16
N PHE A 259 3.23 -14.06 16.86
CA PHE A 259 2.75 -13.70 18.19
C PHE A 259 3.87 -13.66 19.23
N ALA A 260 4.86 -14.53 19.15
CA ALA A 260 5.98 -14.57 20.10
C ALA A 260 6.76 -13.26 20.21
N SER A 261 6.60 -12.35 19.23
CA SER A 261 7.23 -11.01 19.26
C SER A 261 6.51 -10.00 20.17
N PHE A 262 5.26 -10.23 20.58
CA PHE A 262 4.46 -9.32 21.41
C PHE A 262 3.54 -10.02 22.43
N ASP A 263 3.24 -11.31 22.24
CA ASP A 263 2.51 -12.15 23.16
C ASP A 263 3.07 -13.58 23.13
N GLU A 264 4.03 -13.85 24.01
CA GLU A 264 4.69 -15.16 24.09
C GLU A 264 3.87 -16.26 24.77
N HIS A 265 2.66 -15.94 25.26
CA HIS A 265 1.84 -16.92 25.99
C HIS A 265 1.13 -17.90 25.05
N ILE A 266 0.81 -17.50 23.84
CA ILE A 266 0.20 -18.37 22.83
C ILE A 266 1.29 -19.31 22.28
N LYS A 267 1.09 -20.61 22.45
CA LYS A 267 2.07 -21.64 22.05
C LYS A 267 1.64 -22.46 20.84
N ASP A 268 0.34 -22.61 20.59
CA ASP A 268 -0.23 -23.32 19.43
C ASP A 268 -1.70 -22.93 19.24
N PHE A 269 -2.31 -23.46 18.21
CA PHE A 269 -3.74 -23.33 17.95
C PHE A 269 -4.37 -24.70 17.74
N ARG A 270 -5.59 -24.88 18.29
CA ARG A 270 -6.47 -25.99 17.97
C ARG A 270 -7.60 -25.50 17.09
N VAL A 271 -7.70 -26.10 15.90
CA VAL A 271 -8.72 -25.77 14.91
C VAL A 271 -9.61 -26.99 14.72
N GLU A 272 -10.91 -26.82 14.94
CA GLU A 272 -11.91 -27.87 14.81
C GLU A 272 -12.97 -27.42 13.82
N LYS A 273 -13.30 -28.28 12.84
CA LYS A 273 -14.40 -28.01 11.91
C LYS A 273 -15.73 -28.24 12.61
N VAL A 274 -16.60 -27.26 12.58
CA VAL A 274 -17.95 -27.37 13.16
C VAL A 274 -18.90 -27.90 12.09
N PRO A 275 -19.74 -28.90 12.40
CA PRO A 275 -20.77 -29.36 11.46
C PRO A 275 -21.68 -28.21 11.04
N SER A 276 -21.90 -28.04 9.73
CA SER A 276 -22.85 -27.04 9.22
C SER A 276 -24.29 -27.54 9.41
N ASP A 277 -25.17 -26.65 9.86
CA ASP A 277 -26.60 -26.94 10.05
C ASP A 277 -27.41 -27.04 8.73
N GLY A 278 -26.76 -27.38 7.62
CA GLY A 278 -27.39 -27.73 6.34
C GLY A 278 -27.85 -26.56 5.46
N GLU A 279 -27.94 -25.32 5.95
CA GLU A 279 -28.41 -24.17 5.18
C GLU A 279 -27.29 -23.24 4.65
N SER A 280 -26.08 -23.34 5.20
CA SER A 280 -24.93 -22.52 4.80
C SER A 280 -23.88 -23.37 4.12
N LYS A 281 -23.41 -22.95 2.93
CA LYS A 281 -22.27 -23.55 2.22
C LYS A 281 -20.91 -23.17 2.83
N GLU A 282 -20.89 -22.26 3.81
CA GLU A 282 -19.67 -21.79 4.44
C GLU A 282 -19.24 -22.76 5.54
N GLU A 283 -18.00 -23.21 5.47
CA GLU A 283 -17.38 -24.04 6.51
C GLU A 283 -17.13 -23.18 7.76
N LYS A 284 -17.64 -23.65 8.91
CA LYS A 284 -17.42 -22.99 10.20
C LYS A 284 -16.33 -23.71 10.97
N TYR A 285 -15.48 -22.93 11.63
CA TYR A 285 -14.37 -23.44 12.42
C TYR A 285 -14.42 -22.88 13.84
N LYS A 286 -14.12 -23.73 14.81
CA LYS A 286 -13.83 -23.32 16.17
C LYS A 286 -12.33 -23.28 16.35
N ILE A 287 -11.81 -22.13 16.74
CA ILE A 287 -10.38 -21.89 16.93
C ILE A 287 -10.14 -21.56 18.39
N ASN A 288 -9.29 -22.35 19.05
CA ASN A 288 -8.81 -22.11 20.40
C ASN A 288 -7.31 -21.80 20.36
N ALA A 289 -6.87 -20.77 21.06
CA ALA A 289 -5.46 -20.51 21.35
C ALA A 289 -5.03 -21.41 22.53
N LEU A 290 -3.84 -21.99 22.43
CA LEU A 290 -3.26 -22.86 23.45
C LEU A 290 -2.21 -22.07 24.24
N HIS A 291 -2.46 -21.88 25.53
CA HIS A 291 -1.58 -21.18 26.45
C HIS A 291 -0.91 -22.18 27.41
N LYS A 292 0.40 -22.02 27.66
CA LYS A 292 1.06 -22.84 28.66
C LYS A 292 0.58 -22.44 30.05
N LYS A 293 0.16 -23.41 30.87
CA LYS A 293 -0.17 -23.19 32.28
C LYS A 293 1.07 -22.79 33.09
N ILE A 294 0.90 -21.98 34.11
CA ILE A 294 2.01 -21.44 34.92
C ILE A 294 2.66 -22.55 35.78
N ASP A 295 1.88 -23.51 36.25
CA ASP A 295 2.25 -24.52 37.23
C ASP A 295 2.48 -25.91 36.64
N SER A 296 2.34 -26.07 35.33
CA SER A 296 2.51 -27.38 34.67
C SER A 296 2.89 -27.20 33.19
N ASP A 297 3.25 -28.31 32.53
CA ASP A 297 3.47 -28.34 31.08
C ASP A 297 2.19 -28.55 30.27
N GLU A 298 1.04 -28.57 30.94
CA GLU A 298 -0.25 -28.67 30.26
C GLU A 298 -0.63 -27.34 29.56
N MET A 299 -1.48 -27.46 28.55
CA MET A 299 -2.03 -26.32 27.83
C MET A 299 -3.44 -25.99 28.34
N ALA A 300 -3.70 -24.71 28.55
CA ALA A 300 -5.04 -24.18 28.67
C ALA A 300 -5.56 -23.77 27.30
N GLU A 301 -6.82 -24.08 27.04
CA GLU A 301 -7.48 -23.72 25.77
C GLU A 301 -8.38 -22.51 25.99
N ILE A 302 -8.14 -21.43 25.25
CA ILE A 302 -8.94 -20.21 25.26
C ILE A 302 -9.54 -20.05 23.87
N PRO A 303 -10.88 -19.92 23.72
CA PRO A 303 -11.48 -19.59 22.44
C PRO A 303 -10.85 -18.31 21.88
N LEU A 304 -10.47 -18.31 20.60
CA LEU A 304 -9.79 -17.15 19.99
C LEU A 304 -10.60 -15.83 20.21
N GLY A 305 -11.93 -15.89 20.11
CA GLY A 305 -12.79 -14.74 20.37
C GLY A 305 -12.82 -14.23 21.82
N ALA A 306 -12.22 -14.97 22.77
CA ALA A 306 -12.09 -14.56 24.17
C ALA A 306 -10.71 -13.97 24.49
N GLU A 307 -9.80 -13.93 23.52
CA GLU A 307 -8.51 -13.26 23.64
C GLU A 307 -8.66 -11.73 23.79
N SER A 308 -7.59 -11.07 24.18
CA SER A 308 -7.57 -9.62 24.29
C SER A 308 -7.87 -8.96 22.94
N ALA A 309 -8.49 -7.76 22.94
CA ALA A 309 -8.75 -7.01 21.74
C ALA A 309 -7.45 -6.73 20.92
N GLY A 310 -6.31 -6.53 21.61
CA GLY A 310 -5.01 -6.37 20.97
C GLY A 310 -4.56 -7.63 20.26
N THR A 311 -4.67 -8.79 20.91
CA THR A 311 -4.35 -10.12 20.35
C THR A 311 -5.21 -10.40 19.12
N LEU A 312 -6.54 -10.16 19.22
CA LEU A 312 -7.46 -10.34 18.09
C LEU A 312 -7.12 -9.43 16.90
N LYS A 313 -6.77 -8.18 17.16
CA LYS A 313 -6.38 -7.22 16.11
C LYS A 313 -5.09 -7.66 15.42
N MET A 314 -4.09 -8.10 16.17
CA MET A 314 -2.84 -8.60 15.59
C MET A 314 -3.07 -9.89 14.79
N PHE A 315 -3.99 -10.76 15.24
CA PHE A 315 -4.40 -11.93 14.48
C PHE A 315 -5.07 -11.55 13.15
N ALA A 316 -5.98 -10.58 13.20
CA ALA A 316 -6.69 -10.07 12.03
C ALA A 316 -5.74 -9.36 11.01
N LEU A 317 -4.66 -8.77 11.49
CA LEU A 317 -3.65 -8.11 10.66
C LEU A 317 -2.72 -9.11 9.93
N TYR A 318 -2.55 -10.31 10.47
CA TYR A 318 -1.58 -11.28 9.96
C TYR A 318 -1.80 -11.68 8.48
N PRO A 319 -3.04 -11.88 7.98
CA PRO A 319 -3.27 -12.20 6.57
C PRO A 319 -2.71 -11.13 5.61
N GLU A 320 -2.93 -9.85 5.91
CA GLU A 320 -2.41 -8.73 5.11
C GLU A 320 -0.89 -8.65 5.21
N LEU A 321 -0.33 -8.83 6.42
CA LEU A 321 1.12 -8.91 6.60
C LEU A 321 1.73 -10.07 5.81
N GLN A 322 1.11 -11.24 5.83
CA GLN A 322 1.54 -12.40 5.05
C GLN A 322 1.57 -12.07 3.55
N GLU A 323 0.51 -11.47 3.03
CA GLU A 323 0.39 -11.10 1.62
C GLU A 323 1.42 -10.05 1.22
N VAL A 324 1.59 -8.99 2.02
CA VAL A 324 2.60 -7.95 1.82
C VAL A 324 4.02 -8.50 1.83
N LEU A 325 4.31 -9.41 2.77
CA LEU A 325 5.63 -10.05 2.87
C LEU A 325 5.91 -11.00 1.69
N GLU A 326 4.89 -11.69 1.19
CA GLU A 326 5.00 -12.57 0.02
C GLU A 326 5.18 -11.77 -1.28
N LYS A 327 4.36 -10.76 -1.50
CA LYS A 327 4.42 -9.88 -2.69
C LYS A 327 5.56 -8.88 -2.62
N GLY A 328 5.95 -8.47 -1.42
CA GLY A 328 6.92 -7.40 -1.17
C GLY A 328 6.36 -6.03 -1.46
N SER A 329 5.06 -5.81 -1.26
CA SER A 329 4.35 -4.55 -1.48
C SER A 329 4.48 -3.57 -0.30
N VAL A 330 3.89 -2.39 -0.42
CA VAL A 330 3.78 -1.41 0.67
C VAL A 330 2.47 -1.65 1.41
N PHE A 331 2.50 -1.51 2.73
CA PHE A 331 1.33 -1.66 3.58
C PHE A 331 1.13 -0.41 4.43
N PHE A 332 -0.01 0.23 4.28
CA PHE A 332 -0.43 1.34 5.11
C PHE A 332 -1.45 0.86 6.15
N ILE A 333 -1.17 1.14 7.42
CA ILE A 333 -2.03 0.74 8.53
C ILE A 333 -2.38 1.97 9.34
N ASP A 334 -3.66 2.34 9.38
CA ASP A 334 -4.13 3.41 10.27
C ASP A 334 -4.84 2.84 11.50
N GLU A 335 -4.82 3.62 12.58
CA GLU A 335 -5.46 3.35 13.88
C GLU A 335 -5.16 1.93 14.43
N LEU A 336 -3.93 1.43 14.27
CA LEU A 336 -3.52 0.13 14.81
C LEU A 336 -3.77 0.02 16.33
N ASN A 337 -3.75 1.13 17.05
CA ASN A 337 -4.01 1.21 18.49
C ASN A 337 -5.47 1.52 18.83
N ALA A 338 -6.39 1.67 17.87
CA ALA A 338 -7.81 1.82 18.15
C ALA A 338 -8.37 0.59 18.87
N ARG A 339 -9.30 0.80 19.82
CA ARG A 339 -9.96 -0.27 20.58
C ARG A 339 -11.17 -0.82 19.85
#